data_3106eb26d32b6066aa68b0abefd0048e
#
_entry.id   3106eb26d32b6066aa68b0abefd0048e
#
_cell.length_a   1.000
_cell.length_b   1.000
_cell.length_c   1.000
_cell.angle_alpha   90.00
_cell.angle_beta   90.00
_cell.angle_gamma   90.00
#
_symmetry.space_group_name_H-M   'P 1'
#
loop_
_entity.id
_entity.type
_entity.pdbx_description
1 polymer ?
#
loop_
_entity_poly.entity_id
_entity_poly.type
_entity_poly.pdbx_seq_one_letter_code
_entity_poly.pdbx_strand_id
1 'polypeptide(L)'
;MKFLPVVPRRFAFPSLAAPFCVAVALDVTASGDARAQAYRDETAPMPNTQATELAGVDIVEHLGGPLPADAAFRDTAGNAVHLGDYFDGKRPTLFVFAYHTCPMLCSLVLDATVRSLNEVAWTVGHEFDVVSISIDPKDTPETATRKRAQVVASYPRAAGSTVGWHFLVGDEANIRKVTEAIGFEYRYDERQKQYAHPAAIYLLTPEGHVARYLYGIQYDPKDVRLGLIEAAEGRSVSTTDRILLFCYHYDPQGKHYSIVAMNVMRLGGVVTLGLLGSFLTVMWARERRRRKPRAAAPANANANLREPPNTSAV
;
A
#
# COMPACT_ATOMS: atom_id res chain seq x y z
N MET A 1 67.98 -47.31 26.96
CA MET A 1 66.84 -46.42 26.75
C MET A 1 66.72 -46.19 25.26
N LYS A 2 65.75 -46.84 24.62
CA LYS A 2 65.58 -46.81 23.15
C LYS A 2 64.51 -45.79 22.80
N PHE A 3 64.86 -44.78 22.04
CA PHE A 3 63.94 -43.85 21.41
C PHE A 3 63.36 -44.48 20.13
N LEU A 4 62.05 -44.56 20.04
CA LEU A 4 61.29 -44.95 18.88
C LEU A 4 60.87 -43.68 18.09
N PRO A 5 60.97 -43.68 16.75
CA PRO A 5 60.57 -42.52 15.97
C PRO A 5 59.03 -42.53 15.69
N VAL A 6 58.43 -41.35 15.84
CA VAL A 6 57.04 -41.09 15.47
C VAL A 6 56.95 -40.92 13.96
N VAL A 7 56.13 -41.75 13.31
CA VAL A 7 55.78 -41.68 11.91
C VAL A 7 54.52 -40.80 11.73
N PRO A 8 54.51 -39.80 10.83
CA PRO A 8 53.32 -39.03 10.56
C PRO A 8 52.35 -39.79 9.64
N ARG A 9 51.15 -39.98 10.13
CA ARG A 9 50.04 -40.59 9.43
C ARG A 9 49.50 -39.65 8.37
N ARG A 10 49.73 -39.93 7.08
CA ARG A 10 49.11 -39.26 5.95
C ARG A 10 47.63 -39.68 5.87
N PHE A 11 46.72 -38.78 6.05
CA PHE A 11 45.32 -38.99 5.69
C PHE A 11 45.15 -38.87 4.17
N ALA A 12 44.88 -39.97 3.54
CA ALA A 12 44.45 -40.03 2.14
C ALA A 12 42.93 -39.79 2.10
N PHE A 13 42.49 -38.71 1.43
CA PHE A 13 41.10 -38.55 1.04
C PHE A 13 40.84 -39.37 -0.22
N PRO A 14 39.83 -40.22 -0.27
CA PRO A 14 39.43 -40.84 -1.53
C PRO A 14 38.63 -39.84 -2.36
N SER A 15 39.13 -39.57 -3.54
CA SER A 15 38.43 -38.91 -4.62
C SER A 15 37.33 -39.83 -5.13
N LEU A 16 36.08 -39.53 -4.77
CA LEU A 16 34.88 -40.08 -5.41
C LEU A 16 34.28 -39.02 -6.33
N ALA A 17 34.93 -38.82 -7.45
CA ALA A 17 34.36 -38.21 -8.63
C ALA A 17 33.99 -39.36 -9.58
N ALA A 18 32.74 -39.68 -9.69
CA ALA A 18 32.19 -40.56 -10.71
C ALA A 18 30.70 -40.25 -10.93
N PRO A 19 30.16 -40.46 -12.08
CA PRO A 19 29.37 -39.53 -12.85
C PRO A 19 27.87 -39.79 -12.63
N PHE A 20 27.13 -38.76 -12.24
CA PHE A 20 25.67 -38.80 -12.21
C PHE A 20 25.10 -37.89 -13.32
N CYS A 21 25.60 -38.08 -14.52
CA CYS A 21 25.05 -37.51 -15.73
C CYS A 21 24.94 -38.65 -16.74
N VAL A 22 23.81 -39.30 -16.81
CA VAL A 22 23.24 -40.06 -17.94
C VAL A 22 22.21 -41.04 -17.39
N ALA A 23 20.98 -40.61 -17.23
CA ALA A 23 19.77 -41.41 -17.29
C ALA A 23 18.50 -40.56 -17.05
N VAL A 24 18.33 -39.49 -17.83
CA VAL A 24 17.00 -38.87 -18.06
C VAL A 24 16.95 -38.45 -19.52
N ALA A 25 17.07 -39.40 -20.39
CA ALA A 25 16.70 -39.23 -21.78
C ALA A 25 16.38 -40.66 -22.28
N LEU A 26 15.09 -40.95 -22.25
CA LEU A 26 14.43 -42.03 -23.05
C LEU A 26 13.24 -42.56 -22.24
N ASP A 27 12.15 -41.78 -22.27
CA ASP A 27 10.80 -42.36 -22.28
C ASP A 27 9.80 -41.26 -22.68
N VAL A 28 9.96 -40.71 -23.89
CA VAL A 28 8.94 -39.91 -24.55
C VAL A 28 8.58 -40.63 -25.85
N THR A 29 8.04 -41.82 -25.71
CA THR A 29 7.24 -42.46 -26.76
C THR A 29 6.16 -43.35 -26.10
N ALA A 30 5.29 -42.74 -25.34
CA ALA A 30 3.97 -43.26 -25.13
C ALA A 30 3.02 -42.25 -25.77
N SER A 31 2.64 -42.54 -27.01
CA SER A 31 1.50 -41.95 -27.70
C SER A 31 0.23 -42.25 -26.91
N GLY A 32 0.06 -41.56 -25.78
CA GLY A 32 -1.22 -41.41 -25.15
C GLY A 32 -1.94 -40.31 -25.91
N ASP A 33 -3.02 -40.66 -26.60
CA ASP A 33 -4.02 -39.71 -27.06
C ASP A 33 -4.46 -38.85 -25.86
N ALA A 34 -3.71 -37.78 -25.60
CA ALA A 34 -4.18 -36.67 -24.82
C ALA A 34 -5.33 -36.08 -25.67
N ARG A 35 -6.53 -36.60 -25.52
CA ARG A 35 -7.73 -35.86 -25.76
C ARG A 35 -7.58 -34.65 -24.88
N ALA A 36 -7.08 -33.55 -25.45
CA ALA A 36 -7.34 -32.24 -24.97
C ALA A 36 -8.87 -32.20 -24.85
N GLN A 37 -9.35 -32.40 -23.62
CA GLN A 37 -10.69 -31.98 -23.28
C GLN A 37 -10.67 -30.50 -23.67
N ALA A 38 -11.35 -30.24 -24.79
CA ALA A 38 -11.63 -28.88 -25.18
C ALA A 38 -12.21 -28.23 -23.93
N TYR A 39 -11.39 -27.38 -23.27
CA TYR A 39 -11.88 -26.39 -22.33
C TYR A 39 -12.97 -25.69 -23.14
N ARG A 40 -14.22 -26.07 -22.85
CA ARG A 40 -15.36 -25.38 -23.40
C ARG A 40 -15.13 -23.95 -22.99
N ASP A 41 -14.82 -23.14 -23.99
CA ASP A 41 -14.79 -21.71 -23.88
C ASP A 41 -16.16 -21.27 -23.34
N GLU A 42 -16.25 -21.16 -22.03
CA GLU A 42 -17.43 -20.65 -21.33
C GLU A 42 -17.60 -19.15 -21.55
N THR A 43 -16.85 -18.59 -22.50
CA THR A 43 -17.09 -17.29 -23.11
C THR A 43 -18.14 -17.40 -24.25
N ALA A 44 -19.13 -18.28 -24.11
CA ALA A 44 -20.37 -18.05 -24.84
C ALA A 44 -20.88 -16.67 -24.40
N PRO A 45 -21.06 -15.71 -25.33
CA PRO A 45 -21.57 -14.41 -24.96
C PRO A 45 -22.87 -14.62 -24.19
N MET A 46 -22.84 -14.25 -22.91
CA MET A 46 -24.07 -14.25 -22.11
C MET A 46 -25.12 -13.48 -22.87
N PRO A 47 -26.35 -13.99 -23.00
CA PRO A 47 -27.38 -13.31 -23.75
C PRO A 47 -27.46 -11.86 -23.27
N ASN A 48 -27.49 -10.93 -24.21
CA ASN A 48 -27.35 -9.47 -24.07
C ASN A 48 -28.40 -8.81 -23.14
N THR A 49 -29.19 -9.58 -22.42
CA THR A 49 -30.15 -9.15 -21.39
C THR A 49 -29.49 -8.47 -20.21
N GLN A 50 -28.29 -8.93 -19.78
CA GLN A 50 -27.55 -8.26 -18.68
C GLN A 50 -26.97 -6.90 -19.11
N ALA A 51 -26.52 -6.77 -20.35
CA ALA A 51 -26.02 -5.49 -20.86
C ALA A 51 -27.13 -4.42 -20.91
N THR A 52 -28.38 -4.82 -21.16
CA THR A 52 -29.52 -3.89 -21.16
C THR A 52 -29.96 -3.52 -19.74
N GLU A 53 -29.83 -4.43 -18.78
CA GLU A 53 -30.16 -4.15 -17.36
C GLU A 53 -29.15 -3.23 -16.68
N LEU A 54 -27.91 -3.18 -17.15
CA LEU A 54 -26.83 -2.31 -16.62
C LEU A 54 -26.64 -1.01 -17.44
N ALA A 55 -27.44 -0.79 -18.49
CA ALA A 55 -27.35 0.44 -19.26
C ALA A 55 -27.58 1.67 -18.36
N GLY A 56 -26.67 2.65 -18.38
CA GLY A 56 -26.70 3.83 -17.52
C GLY A 56 -26.33 3.58 -16.06
N VAL A 57 -25.57 2.51 -15.79
CA VAL A 57 -24.98 2.19 -14.50
C VAL A 57 -23.49 1.92 -14.71
N ASP A 58 -22.66 2.93 -14.50
CA ASP A 58 -21.22 2.82 -14.75
C ASP A 58 -20.43 3.86 -13.90
N ILE A 59 -19.12 3.80 -13.96
CA ILE A 59 -18.22 4.82 -13.43
C ILE A 59 -17.27 5.26 -14.51
N VAL A 60 -17.39 6.52 -14.90
CA VAL A 60 -16.43 7.20 -15.79
C VAL A 60 -15.43 7.95 -14.94
N GLU A 61 -14.17 7.49 -14.88
CA GLU A 61 -13.18 8.08 -13.98
C GLU A 61 -12.79 9.51 -14.39
N HIS A 62 -12.95 10.46 -13.47
CA HIS A 62 -12.53 11.86 -13.59
C HIS A 62 -11.39 12.16 -12.60
N LEU A 63 -10.26 11.45 -12.71
CA LEU A 63 -9.10 11.64 -11.85
C LEU A 63 -8.58 13.08 -11.92
N GLY A 64 -8.31 13.68 -10.76
CA GLY A 64 -7.88 15.06 -10.62
C GLY A 64 -9.02 16.08 -10.79
N GLY A 65 -10.22 15.65 -11.16
CA GLY A 65 -11.38 16.52 -11.28
C GLY A 65 -11.86 17.06 -9.92
N PRO A 66 -12.22 18.34 -9.81
CA PRO A 66 -12.78 18.90 -8.58
C PRO A 66 -14.25 18.52 -8.42
N LEU A 67 -14.66 18.24 -7.19
CA LEU A 67 -16.08 18.19 -6.85
C LEU A 67 -16.67 19.60 -6.71
N PRO A 68 -17.98 19.79 -7.03
CA PRO A 68 -18.64 21.07 -6.94
C PRO A 68 -18.82 21.51 -5.48
N ALA A 69 -17.91 22.34 -4.99
CA ALA A 69 -17.90 22.83 -3.61
C ALA A 69 -19.17 23.59 -3.22
N ASP A 70 -19.84 24.20 -4.20
CA ASP A 70 -21.09 24.97 -4.03
C ASP A 70 -22.36 24.11 -4.05
N ALA A 71 -22.26 22.80 -4.23
CA ALA A 71 -23.42 21.90 -4.17
C ALA A 71 -24.04 21.93 -2.77
N ALA A 72 -25.35 22.20 -2.70
CA ALA A 72 -26.07 22.40 -1.44
C ALA A 72 -26.70 21.10 -0.95
N PHE A 73 -26.54 20.83 0.34
CA PHE A 73 -27.06 19.65 1.03
C PHE A 73 -27.64 20.03 2.40
N ARG A 74 -28.19 19.05 3.09
CA ARG A 74 -28.51 19.13 4.51
C ARG A 74 -27.73 18.07 5.27
N ASP A 75 -27.22 18.45 6.44
CA ASP A 75 -26.55 17.52 7.35
C ASP A 75 -27.57 16.70 8.19
N THR A 76 -27.08 15.87 9.08
CA THR A 76 -27.91 15.04 9.98
C THR A 76 -28.71 15.86 11.01
N ALA A 77 -28.36 17.11 11.26
CA ALA A 77 -29.09 18.02 12.11
C ALA A 77 -30.13 18.86 11.32
N GLY A 78 -30.16 18.70 9.99
CA GLY A 78 -31.04 19.47 9.11
C GLY A 78 -30.48 20.83 8.70
N ASN A 79 -29.26 21.19 9.10
CA ASN A 79 -28.60 22.43 8.69
C ASN A 79 -28.33 22.42 7.20
N ALA A 80 -28.51 23.56 6.55
CA ALA A 80 -28.05 23.77 5.18
C ALA A 80 -26.54 23.90 5.18
N VAL A 81 -25.87 23.11 4.32
CA VAL A 81 -24.41 23.05 4.18
C VAL A 81 -24.04 22.97 2.71
N HIS A 82 -22.83 23.36 2.37
CA HIS A 82 -22.24 23.14 1.05
C HIS A 82 -21.24 21.99 1.10
N LEU A 83 -21.07 21.29 -0.01
CA LEU A 83 -20.11 20.18 -0.08
C LEU A 83 -18.69 20.66 0.25
N GLY A 84 -18.33 21.88 -0.15
CA GLY A 84 -17.03 22.49 0.13
C GLY A 84 -16.72 22.67 1.63
N ASP A 85 -17.74 22.72 2.50
CA ASP A 85 -17.56 22.85 3.94
C ASP A 85 -16.84 21.62 4.56
N TYR A 86 -16.80 20.51 3.82
CA TYR A 86 -16.15 19.25 4.20
C TYR A 86 -14.75 19.07 3.60
N PHE A 87 -14.25 20.04 2.86
CA PHE A 87 -12.92 20.08 2.27
C PHE A 87 -12.07 21.13 3.00
N ASP A 88 -11.46 20.72 4.13
CA ASP A 88 -10.77 21.63 5.05
C ASP A 88 -9.36 22.06 4.60
N GLY A 89 -8.91 21.58 3.44
CA GLY A 89 -7.56 21.81 2.91
C GLY A 89 -6.45 21.12 3.70
N LYS A 90 -6.77 20.24 4.65
CA LYS A 90 -5.79 19.57 5.52
C LYS A 90 -5.86 18.06 5.45
N ARG A 91 -7.06 17.49 5.44
CA ARG A 91 -7.31 16.07 5.51
C ARG A 91 -7.97 15.56 4.25
N PRO A 92 -7.54 14.38 3.74
CA PRO A 92 -8.23 13.72 2.64
C PRO A 92 -9.62 13.26 3.09
N THR A 93 -10.51 13.08 2.14
CA THR A 93 -11.88 12.63 2.39
C THR A 93 -12.13 11.30 1.70
N LEU A 94 -12.61 10.30 2.45
CA LEU A 94 -13.24 9.12 1.89
C LEU A 94 -14.70 9.45 1.58
N PHE A 95 -15.05 9.34 0.31
CA PHE A 95 -16.35 9.75 -0.19
C PHE A 95 -17.14 8.54 -0.69
N VAL A 96 -18.44 8.46 -0.40
CA VAL A 96 -19.29 7.34 -0.81
C VAL A 96 -20.69 7.79 -1.16
N PHE A 97 -21.21 7.29 -2.28
CA PHE A 97 -22.63 7.39 -2.60
C PHE A 97 -23.40 6.20 -2.02
N ALA A 98 -24.50 6.49 -1.34
CA ALA A 98 -25.42 5.48 -0.85
C ALA A 98 -26.79 6.14 -0.69
N TYR A 99 -27.90 5.42 -0.84
CA TYR A 99 -29.14 5.95 -0.33
C TYR A 99 -29.43 5.31 1.04
N HIS A 100 -29.81 6.17 1.99
CA HIS A 100 -29.75 5.82 3.41
C HIS A 100 -30.87 4.84 3.82
N THR A 101 -31.93 4.76 3.04
CA THR A 101 -33.06 3.83 3.22
C THR A 101 -32.88 2.49 2.50
N CYS A 102 -31.77 2.27 1.80
CA CYS A 102 -31.50 1.05 1.04
C CYS A 102 -31.50 -0.21 1.93
N PRO A 103 -32.28 -1.24 1.56
CA PRO A 103 -32.29 -2.49 2.33
C PRO A 103 -31.10 -3.42 2.04
N MET A 104 -30.33 -3.22 0.95
CA MET A 104 -29.32 -4.19 0.50
C MET A 104 -27.94 -3.60 0.11
N LEU A 105 -27.74 -3.19 -1.15
CA LEU A 105 -26.40 -2.92 -1.73
C LEU A 105 -25.65 -1.76 -1.06
N CYS A 106 -26.34 -0.66 -0.75
CA CYS A 106 -25.70 0.49 -0.12
C CYS A 106 -25.21 0.18 1.30
N SER A 107 -25.92 -0.70 2.02
CA SER A 107 -25.43 -1.21 3.30
C SER A 107 -24.17 -2.04 3.11
N LEU A 108 -24.07 -2.85 2.04
CA LEU A 108 -22.87 -3.65 1.75
C LEU A 108 -21.64 -2.78 1.46
N VAL A 109 -21.78 -1.68 0.71
CA VAL A 109 -20.67 -0.74 0.44
C VAL A 109 -20.22 -0.06 1.72
N LEU A 110 -21.14 0.49 2.52
CA LEU A 110 -20.83 1.13 3.79
C LEU A 110 -20.22 0.15 4.80
N ASP A 111 -20.79 -1.06 4.92
CA ASP A 111 -20.28 -2.10 5.80
C ASP A 111 -18.89 -2.58 5.38
N ALA A 112 -18.64 -2.72 4.07
CA ALA A 112 -17.33 -3.05 3.54
C ALA A 112 -16.32 -1.94 3.83
N THR A 113 -16.73 -0.67 3.69
CA THR A 113 -15.92 0.49 4.05
C THR A 113 -15.53 0.43 5.53
N VAL A 114 -16.51 0.25 6.43
CA VAL A 114 -16.24 0.18 7.88
C VAL A 114 -15.34 -1.01 8.23
N ARG A 115 -15.56 -2.19 7.63
CA ARG A 115 -14.68 -3.35 7.85
C ARG A 115 -13.24 -3.03 7.48
N SER A 116 -13.01 -2.43 6.31
CA SER A 116 -11.67 -2.03 5.89
C SER A 116 -11.08 -0.97 6.84
N LEU A 117 -11.85 0.06 7.21
CA LEU A 117 -11.40 1.14 8.09
C LEU A 117 -11.06 0.64 9.51
N ASN A 118 -11.67 -0.44 9.99
CA ASN A 118 -11.31 -1.04 11.26
C ASN A 118 -9.89 -1.64 11.28
N GLU A 119 -9.34 -1.99 10.12
CA GLU A 119 -8.00 -2.55 9.95
C GLU A 119 -6.96 -1.50 9.51
N VAL A 120 -7.40 -0.34 9.01
CA VAL A 120 -6.52 0.78 8.65
C VAL A 120 -6.00 1.45 9.93
N ALA A 121 -4.70 1.78 9.97
CA ALA A 121 -4.09 2.42 11.15
C ALA A 121 -4.61 3.85 11.40
N TRP A 122 -5.07 4.53 10.38
CA TRP A 122 -5.65 5.89 10.45
C TRP A 122 -7.08 5.87 10.99
N THR A 123 -7.48 6.94 11.66
CA THR A 123 -8.76 7.07 12.35
C THR A 123 -9.60 8.17 11.73
N VAL A 124 -10.87 7.91 11.49
CA VAL A 124 -11.84 8.89 10.98
C VAL A 124 -11.98 10.05 11.96
N GLY A 125 -11.96 11.27 11.42
CA GLY A 125 -12.02 12.51 12.18
C GLY A 125 -10.65 13.00 12.69
N HIS A 126 -9.58 12.21 12.46
CA HIS A 126 -8.22 12.57 12.86
C HIS A 126 -7.31 12.71 11.63
N GLU A 127 -7.05 11.65 10.88
CA GLU A 127 -6.23 11.70 9.67
C GLU A 127 -7.05 11.93 8.39
N PHE A 128 -8.31 11.58 8.38
CA PHE A 128 -9.22 11.75 7.24
C PHE A 128 -10.68 11.85 7.71
N ASP A 129 -11.55 12.33 6.83
CA ASP A 129 -12.98 12.36 7.06
C ASP A 129 -13.72 11.42 6.12
N VAL A 130 -14.95 11.04 6.49
CA VAL A 130 -15.87 10.25 5.66
C VAL A 130 -17.10 11.08 5.35
N VAL A 131 -17.38 11.24 4.07
CA VAL A 131 -18.60 11.92 3.59
C VAL A 131 -19.45 10.93 2.81
N SER A 132 -20.67 10.71 3.25
CA SER A 132 -21.67 9.89 2.55
C SER A 132 -22.81 10.79 2.06
N ILE A 133 -23.05 10.79 0.74
CA ILE A 133 -24.18 11.52 0.13
C ILE A 133 -25.25 10.52 -0.28
N SER A 134 -26.50 10.77 0.10
CA SER A 134 -27.62 10.02 -0.43
C SER A 134 -27.89 10.35 -1.89
N ILE A 135 -28.05 9.29 -2.71
CA ILE A 135 -28.48 9.44 -4.12
C ILE A 135 -30.01 9.47 -4.26
N ASP A 136 -30.76 9.24 -3.17
CA ASP A 136 -32.23 9.36 -3.18
C ASP A 136 -32.65 10.72 -2.66
N PRO A 137 -33.25 11.61 -3.50
CA PRO A 137 -33.73 12.91 -3.07
C PRO A 137 -34.89 12.83 -2.07
N LYS A 138 -35.45 11.65 -1.83
CA LYS A 138 -36.49 11.39 -0.81
C LYS A 138 -35.93 11.14 0.59
N ASP A 139 -34.62 10.89 0.70
CA ASP A 139 -33.97 10.74 2.00
C ASP A 139 -33.98 12.05 2.77
N THR A 140 -34.12 11.95 4.07
CA THR A 140 -34.25 13.09 5.00
C THR A 140 -33.09 13.13 6.00
N PRO A 141 -32.87 14.24 6.69
CA PRO A 141 -31.88 14.31 7.77
C PRO A 141 -32.06 13.23 8.84
N GLU A 142 -33.32 12.78 9.09
CA GLU A 142 -33.61 11.73 10.06
C GLU A 142 -33.15 10.35 9.53
N THR A 143 -33.30 10.07 8.21
CA THR A 143 -32.78 8.83 7.61
C THR A 143 -31.26 8.83 7.62
N ALA A 144 -30.62 9.97 7.33
CA ALA A 144 -29.17 10.16 7.41
C ALA A 144 -28.66 9.96 8.84
N THR A 145 -29.36 10.49 9.85
CA THR A 145 -29.01 10.34 11.26
C THR A 145 -29.02 8.88 11.68
N ARG A 146 -30.08 8.12 11.31
CA ARG A 146 -30.18 6.70 11.62
C ARG A 146 -29.06 5.89 10.94
N LYS A 147 -28.82 6.15 9.65
CA LYS A 147 -27.76 5.46 8.90
C LYS A 147 -26.38 5.74 9.50
N ARG A 148 -26.10 7.02 9.80
CA ARG A 148 -24.85 7.43 10.47
C ARG A 148 -24.66 6.69 11.79
N ALA A 149 -25.69 6.65 12.63
CA ALA A 149 -25.63 5.95 13.92
C ALA A 149 -25.31 4.46 13.77
N GLN A 150 -25.93 3.78 12.78
CA GLN A 150 -25.65 2.37 12.47
C GLN A 150 -24.21 2.15 12.04
N VAL A 151 -23.71 2.98 11.11
CA VAL A 151 -22.37 2.88 10.57
C VAL A 151 -21.31 3.14 11.66
N VAL A 152 -21.49 4.21 12.44
CA VAL A 152 -20.54 4.58 13.52
C VAL A 152 -20.53 3.55 14.63
N ALA A 153 -21.68 2.91 14.94
CA ALA A 153 -21.74 1.82 15.92
C ALA A 153 -20.90 0.60 15.53
N SER A 154 -20.68 0.40 14.21
CA SER A 154 -19.85 -0.68 13.67
C SER A 154 -18.36 -0.30 13.59
N TYR A 155 -17.99 0.93 13.97
CA TYR A 155 -16.64 1.44 13.98
C TYR A 155 -16.16 1.67 15.43
N PRO A 156 -15.59 0.66 16.12
CA PRO A 156 -15.26 0.74 17.55
C PRO A 156 -14.23 1.81 17.88
N ARG A 157 -13.43 2.24 16.92
CA ARG A 157 -12.45 3.33 17.10
C ARG A 157 -13.11 4.70 17.24
N ALA A 158 -14.38 4.82 16.88
CA ALA A 158 -15.17 6.04 17.11
C ALA A 158 -15.43 6.30 18.59
N ALA A 159 -15.00 5.45 19.52
CA ALA A 159 -15.28 5.43 20.96
C ALA A 159 -15.65 6.83 21.53
N GLY A 160 -16.92 7.19 21.45
CA GLY A 160 -17.46 8.47 21.91
C GLY A 160 -17.34 9.65 20.94
N SER A 161 -16.78 9.49 19.75
CA SER A 161 -16.67 10.56 18.75
C SER A 161 -17.34 10.17 17.44
N THR A 162 -18.28 10.99 16.99
CA THR A 162 -18.85 10.94 15.65
C THR A 162 -18.21 11.97 14.72
N VAL A 163 -17.17 12.64 15.18
CA VAL A 163 -16.40 13.61 14.40
C VAL A 163 -15.80 12.92 13.17
N GLY A 164 -15.86 13.59 12.04
CA GLY A 164 -15.34 13.06 10.77
C GLY A 164 -16.30 12.13 10.01
N TRP A 165 -17.47 11.78 10.55
CA TRP A 165 -18.51 11.03 9.85
C TRP A 165 -19.67 11.96 9.44
N HIS A 166 -19.76 12.28 8.15
CA HIS A 166 -20.72 13.21 7.60
C HIS A 166 -21.68 12.47 6.65
N PHE A 167 -22.98 12.59 6.93
CA PHE A 167 -24.04 11.99 6.12
C PHE A 167 -24.95 13.11 5.63
N LEU A 168 -25.05 13.22 4.31
CA LEU A 168 -25.71 14.35 3.65
C LEU A 168 -26.89 13.86 2.82
N VAL A 169 -27.90 14.69 2.78
CA VAL A 169 -29.09 14.52 1.91
C VAL A 169 -29.31 15.81 1.12
N GLY A 170 -29.83 15.70 -0.08
CA GLY A 170 -30.01 16.85 -0.97
C GLY A 170 -31.11 16.63 -1.98
N ASP A 171 -31.39 17.66 -2.76
CA ASP A 171 -32.28 17.57 -3.90
C ASP A 171 -31.60 16.89 -5.11
N GLU A 172 -32.39 16.45 -6.08
CA GLU A 172 -31.92 15.73 -7.26
C GLU A 172 -30.89 16.56 -8.07
N ALA A 173 -31.07 17.86 -8.17
CA ALA A 173 -30.17 18.73 -8.95
C ALA A 173 -28.77 18.77 -8.35
N ASN A 174 -28.65 18.95 -7.04
CA ASN A 174 -27.37 18.96 -6.34
C ASN A 174 -26.75 17.54 -6.29
N ILE A 175 -27.53 16.49 -6.13
CA ILE A 175 -27.06 15.10 -6.19
C ILE A 175 -26.46 14.84 -7.59
N ARG A 176 -27.19 15.16 -8.66
CA ARG A 176 -26.70 14.98 -10.04
C ARG A 176 -25.42 15.78 -10.30
N LYS A 177 -25.36 17.03 -9.86
CA LYS A 177 -24.17 17.86 -10.01
C LYS A 177 -22.91 17.17 -9.46
N VAL A 178 -23.02 16.52 -8.31
CA VAL A 178 -21.89 15.80 -7.68
C VAL A 178 -21.62 14.46 -8.35
N THR A 179 -22.67 13.70 -8.70
CA THR A 179 -22.51 12.39 -9.36
C THR A 179 -21.91 12.52 -10.75
N GLU A 180 -22.31 13.54 -11.53
CA GLU A 180 -21.73 13.84 -12.84
C GLU A 180 -20.27 14.29 -12.72
N ALA A 181 -19.93 15.12 -11.72
CA ALA A 181 -18.56 15.59 -11.52
C ALA A 181 -17.59 14.44 -11.19
N ILE A 182 -18.04 13.41 -10.48
CA ILE A 182 -17.24 12.23 -10.13
C ILE A 182 -17.39 11.09 -11.15
N GLY A 183 -18.29 11.25 -12.15
CA GLY A 183 -18.56 10.23 -13.15
C GLY A 183 -19.32 9.01 -12.64
N PHE A 184 -20.18 9.18 -11.64
CA PHE A 184 -21.02 8.13 -11.08
C PHE A 184 -22.37 8.08 -11.78
N GLU A 185 -22.58 7.09 -12.64
CA GLU A 185 -23.82 6.89 -13.38
C GLU A 185 -24.73 5.94 -12.63
N TYR A 186 -25.97 6.36 -12.36
CA TYR A 186 -26.98 5.57 -11.68
C TYR A 186 -28.36 5.87 -12.25
N ARG A 187 -29.28 4.93 -12.08
CA ARG A 187 -30.66 5.11 -12.48
C ARG A 187 -31.66 4.47 -11.51
N TYR A 188 -32.86 5.01 -11.48
CA TYR A 188 -33.95 4.40 -10.76
C TYR A 188 -34.56 3.24 -11.57
N ASP A 189 -34.70 2.07 -10.96
CA ASP A 189 -35.40 0.92 -11.55
C ASP A 189 -36.85 0.86 -11.04
N GLU A 190 -37.77 1.20 -11.93
CA GLU A 190 -39.21 1.23 -11.61
C GLU A 190 -39.77 -0.14 -11.25
N ARG A 191 -39.20 -1.23 -11.79
CA ARG A 191 -39.66 -2.60 -11.51
C ARG A 191 -39.26 -3.05 -10.11
N GLN A 192 -38.01 -2.73 -9.74
CA GLN A 192 -37.48 -3.08 -8.41
C GLN A 192 -37.72 -1.99 -7.37
N LYS A 193 -38.21 -0.82 -7.79
CA LYS A 193 -38.41 0.37 -6.95
C LYS A 193 -37.16 0.75 -6.13
N GLN A 194 -35.99 0.67 -6.76
CA GLN A 194 -34.71 0.99 -6.14
C GLN A 194 -33.74 1.56 -7.15
N TYR A 195 -32.67 2.18 -6.66
CA TYR A 195 -31.62 2.69 -7.52
C TYR A 195 -30.65 1.57 -7.91
N ALA A 196 -30.43 1.38 -9.22
CA ALA A 196 -29.33 0.61 -9.75
C ALA A 196 -28.09 1.54 -9.83
N HIS A 197 -27.01 1.18 -9.17
CA HIS A 197 -25.79 1.98 -9.09
C HIS A 197 -24.56 1.08 -8.97
N PRO A 198 -23.38 1.53 -9.44
CA PRO A 198 -22.15 0.80 -9.24
C PRO A 198 -21.69 0.86 -7.78
N ALA A 199 -20.90 -0.12 -7.38
CA ALA A 199 -20.31 -0.17 -6.05
C ALA A 199 -18.88 0.37 -6.09
N ALA A 200 -18.64 1.49 -5.42
CA ALA A 200 -17.32 2.09 -5.26
C ALA A 200 -17.27 3.05 -4.09
N ILE A 201 -16.05 3.31 -3.60
CA ILE A 201 -15.71 4.45 -2.76
C ILE A 201 -14.67 5.31 -3.45
N TYR A 202 -14.61 6.57 -3.11
CA TYR A 202 -13.76 7.55 -3.73
C TYR A 202 -12.87 8.19 -2.68
N LEU A 203 -11.62 8.42 -3.03
CA LEU A 203 -10.68 9.12 -2.16
C LEU A 203 -10.41 10.48 -2.77
N LEU A 204 -10.65 11.52 -1.99
CA LEU A 204 -10.53 12.92 -2.43
C LEU A 204 -9.38 13.58 -1.70
N THR A 205 -8.71 14.51 -2.40
CA THR A 205 -7.72 15.38 -1.77
C THR A 205 -8.37 16.30 -0.75
N PRO A 206 -7.60 16.96 0.13
CA PRO A 206 -8.11 17.94 1.08
C PRO A 206 -8.89 19.09 0.45
N GLU A 207 -8.68 19.36 -0.85
CA GLU A 207 -9.39 20.39 -1.64
C GLU A 207 -10.62 19.84 -2.36
N GLY A 208 -10.92 18.54 -2.23
CA GLY A 208 -12.06 17.91 -2.89
C GLY A 208 -11.83 17.51 -4.34
N HIS A 209 -10.57 17.27 -4.76
CA HIS A 209 -10.25 16.68 -6.06
C HIS A 209 -10.22 15.15 -5.97
N VAL A 210 -10.67 14.47 -7.01
CA VAL A 210 -10.70 13.01 -7.07
C VAL A 210 -9.29 12.46 -7.20
N ALA A 211 -8.78 11.82 -6.15
CA ALA A 211 -7.46 11.20 -6.16
C ALA A 211 -7.51 9.73 -6.61
N ARG A 212 -8.54 8.96 -6.17
CA ARG A 212 -8.62 7.52 -6.45
C ARG A 212 -10.04 6.98 -6.39
N TYR A 213 -10.29 5.97 -7.21
CA TYR A 213 -11.50 5.13 -7.18
C TYR A 213 -11.12 3.76 -6.62
N LEU A 214 -11.92 3.23 -5.71
CA LEU A 214 -11.81 1.86 -5.22
C LEU A 214 -13.15 1.14 -5.47
N TYR A 215 -13.11 0.08 -6.24
CA TYR A 215 -14.30 -0.59 -6.78
C TYR A 215 -14.72 -1.81 -5.97
N GLY A 216 -16.00 -2.13 -6.04
CA GLY A 216 -16.59 -3.35 -5.48
C GLY A 216 -17.14 -3.17 -4.08
N ILE A 217 -17.36 -4.31 -3.42
CA ILE A 217 -17.95 -4.43 -2.07
C ILE A 217 -17.00 -5.09 -1.08
N GLN A 218 -15.72 -5.11 -1.42
CA GLN A 218 -14.62 -5.58 -0.57
C GLN A 218 -13.42 -4.67 -0.84
N TYR A 219 -12.95 -4.00 0.20
CA TYR A 219 -11.83 -3.07 0.09
C TYR A 219 -10.67 -3.59 0.93
N ASP A 220 -9.55 -3.88 0.29
CA ASP A 220 -8.32 -4.23 0.99
C ASP A 220 -7.89 -3.04 1.88
N PRO A 221 -7.72 -3.21 3.19
CA PRO A 221 -7.28 -2.14 4.09
C PRO A 221 -5.98 -1.46 3.65
N LYS A 222 -5.09 -2.21 2.99
CA LYS A 222 -3.85 -1.69 2.42
C LYS A 222 -4.15 -0.71 1.28
N ASP A 223 -5.08 -1.04 0.38
CA ASP A 223 -5.41 -0.19 -0.77
C ASP A 223 -6.12 1.08 -0.32
N VAL A 224 -7.03 0.97 0.66
CA VAL A 224 -7.67 2.14 1.29
C VAL A 224 -6.63 3.04 1.95
N ARG A 225 -5.69 2.47 2.73
CA ARG A 225 -4.64 3.25 3.38
C ARG A 225 -3.73 3.95 2.38
N LEU A 226 -3.23 3.23 1.37
CA LEU A 226 -2.33 3.79 0.36
C LEU A 226 -3.02 4.88 -0.47
N GLY A 227 -4.28 4.67 -0.83
CA GLY A 227 -5.07 5.68 -1.52
C GLY A 227 -5.34 6.93 -0.68
N LEU A 228 -5.60 6.79 0.63
CA LEU A 228 -5.73 7.93 1.54
C LEU A 228 -4.41 8.69 1.70
N ILE A 229 -3.27 7.99 1.76
CA ILE A 229 -1.94 8.61 1.80
C ILE A 229 -1.66 9.37 0.50
N GLU A 230 -2.00 8.79 -0.64
CA GLU A 230 -1.90 9.45 -1.95
C GLU A 230 -2.81 10.70 -2.00
N ALA A 231 -4.06 10.57 -1.59
CA ALA A 231 -5.02 11.66 -1.55
C ALA A 231 -4.58 12.81 -0.63
N ALA A 232 -3.89 12.51 0.49
CA ALA A 232 -3.35 13.52 1.39
C ALA A 232 -2.25 14.40 0.74
N GLU A 233 -1.74 14.06 -0.45
CA GLU A 233 -0.71 14.81 -1.18
C GLU A 233 0.52 15.16 -0.34
N GLY A 234 0.86 14.31 0.62
CA GLY A 234 1.99 14.48 1.53
C GLY A 234 1.79 15.50 2.66
N ARG A 235 0.60 16.07 2.84
CA ARG A 235 0.35 17.12 3.85
C ARG A 235 0.25 16.59 5.28
N SER A 236 -0.22 15.37 5.46
CA SER A 236 -0.38 14.74 6.78
C SER A 236 0.30 13.38 6.88
N VAL A 237 1.31 13.11 6.04
CA VAL A 237 1.93 11.79 5.90
C VAL A 237 3.21 11.68 6.69
N SER A 238 3.32 10.60 7.45
CA SER A 238 4.57 10.23 8.13
C SER A 238 5.67 9.85 7.13
N THR A 239 6.94 9.90 7.57
CA THR A 239 8.07 9.42 6.76
C THR A 239 7.90 7.97 6.33
N THR A 240 7.30 7.14 7.19
CA THR A 240 7.01 5.73 6.90
C THR A 240 6.02 5.59 5.76
N ASP A 241 4.97 6.41 5.74
CA ASP A 241 3.96 6.37 4.70
C ASP A 241 4.52 6.80 3.34
N ARG A 242 5.43 7.79 3.31
CA ARG A 242 6.15 8.18 2.08
C ARG A 242 7.01 7.05 1.53
N ILE A 243 7.66 6.27 2.39
CA ILE A 243 8.42 5.09 1.96
C ILE A 243 7.49 4.04 1.38
N LEU A 244 6.31 3.82 1.98
CA LEU A 244 5.31 2.89 1.45
C LEU A 244 4.86 3.29 0.05
N LEU A 245 4.51 4.56 -0.19
CA LEU A 245 4.13 5.04 -1.52
C LEU A 245 5.26 4.88 -2.55
N PHE A 246 6.51 5.04 -2.14
CA PHE A 246 7.64 4.79 -3.05
C PHE A 246 7.74 3.33 -3.50
N CYS A 247 7.38 2.39 -2.61
CA CYS A 247 7.45 0.95 -2.89
C CYS A 247 6.20 0.40 -3.61
N TYR A 248 5.07 1.09 -3.51
CA TYR A 248 3.78 0.66 -4.09
C TYR A 248 3.32 1.63 -5.17
N HIS A 249 2.73 1.07 -6.21
CA HIS A 249 2.09 1.83 -7.27
C HIS A 249 0.70 1.25 -7.54
N TYR A 250 -0.27 2.13 -7.83
CA TYR A 250 -1.60 1.68 -8.20
C TYR A 250 -1.59 1.09 -9.61
N ASP A 251 -2.09 -0.14 -9.73
CA ASP A 251 -2.29 -0.82 -11.01
C ASP A 251 -3.73 -0.54 -11.51
N PRO A 252 -3.92 0.26 -12.56
CA PRO A 252 -5.25 0.58 -13.08
C PRO A 252 -5.98 -0.65 -13.65
N GLN A 253 -5.24 -1.65 -14.14
CA GLN A 253 -5.84 -2.86 -14.73
C GLN A 253 -6.30 -3.83 -13.63
N GLY A 254 -5.44 -4.06 -12.64
CA GLY A 254 -5.76 -4.89 -11.49
C GLY A 254 -6.62 -4.19 -10.44
N LYS A 255 -6.82 -2.87 -10.54
CA LYS A 255 -7.59 -2.03 -9.61
C LYS A 255 -7.14 -2.17 -8.13
N HIS A 256 -5.84 -2.38 -7.91
CA HIS A 256 -5.22 -2.51 -6.58
C HIS A 256 -3.78 -1.94 -6.58
N TYR A 257 -3.21 -1.77 -5.37
CA TYR A 257 -1.81 -1.36 -5.24
C TYR A 257 -0.87 -2.56 -5.35
N SER A 258 0.07 -2.50 -6.30
CA SER A 258 1.10 -3.52 -6.51
C SER A 258 2.49 -3.02 -6.09
N ILE A 259 3.36 -3.97 -5.72
CA ILE A 259 4.75 -3.66 -5.35
C ILE A 259 5.56 -3.35 -6.61
N VAL A 260 6.23 -2.21 -6.63
CA VAL A 260 7.22 -1.89 -7.68
C VAL A 260 8.55 -2.54 -7.31
N ALA A 261 8.80 -3.74 -7.83
CA ALA A 261 10.01 -4.53 -7.53
C ALA A 261 11.31 -3.72 -7.71
N MET A 262 11.38 -2.88 -8.74
CA MET A 262 12.53 -2.01 -9.00
C MET A 262 12.81 -1.02 -7.86
N ASN A 263 11.78 -0.43 -7.26
CA ASN A 263 11.92 0.52 -6.17
C ASN A 263 12.38 -0.18 -4.88
N VAL A 264 11.86 -1.37 -4.60
CA VAL A 264 12.30 -2.21 -3.48
C VAL A 264 13.77 -2.62 -3.66
N MET A 265 14.17 -3.02 -4.86
CA MET A 265 15.58 -3.34 -5.18
C MET A 265 16.51 -2.14 -5.00
N ARG A 266 16.09 -0.94 -5.45
CA ARG A 266 16.88 0.29 -5.26
C ARG A 266 17.07 0.62 -3.78
N LEU A 267 16.01 0.54 -2.99
CA LEU A 267 16.08 0.78 -1.54
C LEU A 267 16.99 -0.25 -0.86
N GLY A 268 16.84 -1.53 -1.17
CA GLY A 268 17.72 -2.60 -0.68
C GLY A 268 19.18 -2.38 -1.06
N GLY A 269 19.44 -1.96 -2.31
CA GLY A 269 20.78 -1.64 -2.79
C GLY A 269 21.44 -0.48 -2.02
N VAL A 270 20.69 0.60 -1.77
CA VAL A 270 21.22 1.73 -0.97
C VAL A 270 21.55 1.31 0.45
N VAL A 271 20.67 0.54 1.10
CA VAL A 271 20.92 0.02 2.45
C VAL A 271 22.17 -0.87 2.47
N THR A 272 22.29 -1.79 1.53
CA THR A 272 23.45 -2.71 1.42
C THR A 272 24.75 -1.94 1.21
N LEU A 273 24.77 -0.95 0.29
CA LEU A 273 25.93 -0.11 0.04
C LEU A 273 26.30 0.72 1.28
N GLY A 274 25.31 1.27 2.00
CA GLY A 274 25.52 2.01 3.24
C GLY A 274 26.16 1.13 4.33
N LEU A 275 25.64 -0.07 4.54
CA LEU A 275 26.17 -1.02 5.52
C LEU A 275 27.59 -1.47 5.14
N LEU A 276 27.82 -1.83 3.88
CA LEU A 276 29.13 -2.26 3.40
C LEU A 276 30.14 -1.13 3.47
N GLY A 277 29.77 0.07 3.04
CA GLY A 277 30.62 1.26 3.12
C GLY A 277 31.00 1.60 4.55
N SER A 278 30.04 1.57 5.47
CA SER A 278 30.28 1.79 6.91
C SER A 278 31.22 0.72 7.49
N PHE A 279 30.99 -0.54 7.15
CA PHE A 279 31.84 -1.65 7.59
C PHE A 279 33.29 -1.48 7.09
N LEU A 280 33.48 -1.17 5.81
CA LEU A 280 34.81 -0.97 5.22
C LEU A 280 35.52 0.24 5.81
N THR A 281 34.80 1.35 6.04
CA THR A 281 35.39 2.54 6.67
C THR A 281 35.84 2.27 8.11
N VAL A 282 35.05 1.54 8.88
CA VAL A 282 35.42 1.13 10.24
C VAL A 282 36.62 0.20 10.22
N MET A 283 36.66 -0.79 9.32
CA MET A 283 37.82 -1.68 9.15
C MET A 283 39.07 -0.88 8.80
N TRP A 284 38.97 0.01 7.81
CA TRP A 284 40.10 0.82 7.39
C TRP A 284 40.62 1.78 8.48
N ALA A 285 39.69 2.39 9.23
CA ALA A 285 40.06 3.24 10.36
C ALA A 285 40.75 2.43 11.47
N ARG A 286 40.29 1.20 11.74
CA ARG A 286 40.95 0.29 12.70
C ARG A 286 42.35 -0.12 12.24
N GLU A 287 42.49 -0.45 10.94
CA GLU A 287 43.78 -0.83 10.37
C GLU A 287 44.78 0.34 10.38
N ARG A 288 44.35 1.56 10.01
CA ARG A 288 45.20 2.78 10.10
C ARG A 288 45.65 3.04 11.54
N ARG A 289 44.77 2.83 12.54
CA ARG A 289 45.16 2.99 13.98
C ARG A 289 46.21 1.96 14.40
N ARG A 290 46.16 0.73 13.86
CA ARG A 290 47.14 -0.34 14.13
C ARG A 290 48.49 -0.07 13.48
N ARG A 291 48.52 0.61 12.33
CA ARG A 291 49.72 0.92 11.57
C ARG A 291 50.44 2.18 12.03
N LYS A 292 50.01 2.87 13.10
CA LYS A 292 50.81 3.95 13.67
C LYS A 292 52.17 3.38 14.06
N PRO A 293 53.27 3.91 13.47
CA PRO A 293 54.60 3.37 13.74
C PRO A 293 54.90 3.46 15.24
N ARG A 294 55.23 2.32 15.83
CA ARG A 294 55.83 2.26 17.15
C ARG A 294 57.07 3.17 17.06
N ALA A 295 57.06 4.29 17.79
CA ALA A 295 58.20 5.22 17.84
C ALA A 295 59.47 4.39 17.98
N ALA A 296 60.41 4.58 17.05
CA ALA A 296 61.72 3.93 17.14
C ALA A 296 62.29 4.20 18.50
N ALA A 297 62.64 3.17 19.24
CA ALA A 297 63.37 3.29 20.51
C ALA A 297 64.63 4.09 20.25
N PRO A 298 65.06 5.01 21.13
CA PRO A 298 66.27 5.80 20.92
C PRO A 298 67.46 4.85 20.85
N ALA A 299 68.23 4.96 19.78
CA ALA A 299 69.49 4.23 19.57
C ALA A 299 70.37 4.44 20.78
N ASN A 300 70.78 3.35 21.39
CA ASN A 300 71.60 3.26 22.59
C ASN A 300 72.95 4.02 22.34
N ALA A 301 73.08 5.17 22.96
CA ALA A 301 74.29 6.02 22.90
C ALA A 301 75.40 5.49 23.86
N ASN A 302 75.73 4.21 23.75
CA ASN A 302 76.84 3.62 24.53
C ASN A 302 77.74 2.72 23.70
N ALA A 303 78.37 3.33 22.64
CA ALA A 303 79.39 2.64 21.86
C ALA A 303 80.61 3.56 21.65
N ASN A 304 81.09 4.21 22.70
CA ASN A 304 82.37 4.85 22.66
C ASN A 304 83.00 4.77 24.06
N LEU A 305 83.71 3.70 24.36
CA LEU A 305 84.83 3.60 25.32
C LEU A 305 85.48 2.22 25.13
N ARG A 306 86.32 2.06 24.12
CA ARG A 306 87.41 1.10 24.12
C ARG A 306 88.68 1.87 23.73
N GLU A 307 89.41 2.24 24.76
CA GLU A 307 90.80 2.63 24.64
C GLU A 307 91.65 1.45 24.13
N PRO A 308 92.59 1.70 23.23
CA PRO A 308 93.53 0.68 22.80
C PRO A 308 94.64 0.50 23.87
N PRO A 309 95.18 -0.67 24.09
CA PRO A 309 96.23 -0.90 25.03
C PRO A 309 97.57 -0.37 24.50
N ASN A 310 98.24 0.39 25.29
CA ASN A 310 99.57 0.91 25.14
C ASN A 310 100.57 -0.26 25.17
N THR A 311 101.37 -0.39 24.08
CA THR A 311 102.56 -1.24 24.05
C THR A 311 103.74 -0.35 23.98
N SER A 312 104.45 -0.23 25.08
CA SER A 312 105.78 0.35 25.11
C SER A 312 106.76 -0.63 25.73
N ALA A 313 107.78 -0.83 24.97
CA ALA A 313 109.13 -0.97 25.39
C ALA A 313 109.76 -2.35 25.65
N VAL A 314 110.72 -2.51 25.08
CA VAL A 314 112.20 -2.77 25.08
C VAL A 314 112.53 -4.03 24.42
#